data_1c1c7436458189b38d2f130a1297634b
#
_entry.id   1c1c7436458189b38d2f130a1297634b
#
_cell.length_a   1.000
_cell.length_b   1.000
_cell.length_c   1.000
_cell.angle_alpha   90.00
_cell.angle_beta   90.00
_cell.angle_gamma   90.00
#
_symmetry.space_group_name_H-M   'P 1'
#
loop_
_entity.id
_entity.type
_entity.pdbx_description
1 polymer ?
#
loop_
_entity_poly.entity_id
_entity_poly.type
_entity_poly.pdbx_seq_one_letter_code
_entity_poly.pdbx_strand_id
1 'polypeptide(L)'
;QGGIQTGILRMFTAVPLHASCGVFQGYYLSQAKNCEVNRNNKEKPLLILSIIIPIILHTVYDYVAFSTGNSWFMLLILGLLVLGIYIFTLKNIKRNSKHNKKFKFRNRFCPNCGSPVNSDYCPYCGYQNE
;
A
#
# COMPACT_ATOMS: atom_id res chain seq x y z
N GLN A 1 31.39 -12.08 4.77
CA GLN A 1 31.52 -12.86 3.52
C GLN A 1 30.12 -13.14 2.98
N GLY A 2 29.55 -12.16 2.27
CA GLY A 2 28.28 -12.35 1.56
C GLY A 2 28.54 -12.97 0.21
N GLY A 3 28.53 -14.31 0.14
CA GLY A 3 28.63 -15.01 -1.13
C GLY A 3 27.39 -14.84 -2.01
N ILE A 4 27.48 -15.28 -3.27
CA ILE A 4 26.38 -15.26 -4.25
C ILE A 4 25.10 -15.91 -3.68
N GLN A 5 25.23 -16.94 -2.85
CA GLN A 5 24.11 -17.59 -2.16
C GLN A 5 23.31 -16.63 -1.27
N THR A 6 23.99 -15.78 -0.50
CA THR A 6 23.35 -14.77 0.35
C THR A 6 22.63 -13.72 -0.49
N GLY A 7 23.19 -13.32 -1.63
CA GLY A 7 22.57 -12.41 -2.57
C GLY A 7 21.28 -12.98 -3.17
N ILE A 8 21.30 -14.22 -3.61
CA ILE A 8 20.13 -14.91 -4.17
C ILE A 8 19.04 -15.06 -3.10
N LEU A 9 19.40 -15.50 -1.88
CA LEU A 9 18.43 -15.63 -0.78
C LEU A 9 17.76 -14.30 -0.44
N ARG A 10 18.54 -13.21 -0.38
CA ARG A 10 18.02 -11.87 -0.14
C ARG A 10 17.09 -11.41 -1.26
N MET A 11 17.36 -11.76 -2.51
CA MET A 11 16.49 -11.41 -3.61
C MET A 11 15.09 -12.02 -3.44
N PHE A 12 14.99 -13.28 -3.02
CA PHE A 12 13.71 -13.97 -2.81
C PHE A 12 12.98 -13.55 -1.52
N THR A 13 13.67 -13.02 -0.53
CA THR A 13 13.07 -12.65 0.76
C THR A 13 12.86 -11.14 0.89
N ALA A 14 13.84 -10.32 0.52
CA ALA A 14 13.78 -8.88 0.68
C ALA A 14 12.87 -8.21 -0.35
N VAL A 15 12.87 -8.67 -1.62
CA VAL A 15 12.04 -8.06 -2.68
C VAL A 15 10.54 -8.19 -2.37
N PRO A 16 9.99 -9.35 -2.00
CA PRO A 16 8.58 -9.46 -1.59
C PRO A 16 8.25 -8.61 -0.35
N LEU A 17 9.18 -8.49 0.59
CA LEU A 17 9.00 -7.65 1.78
C LEU A 17 8.88 -6.17 1.39
N HIS A 18 9.82 -5.66 0.58
CA HIS A 18 9.77 -4.26 0.12
C HIS A 18 8.51 -3.96 -0.68
N ALA A 19 8.10 -4.87 -1.56
CA ALA A 19 6.84 -4.76 -2.29
C ALA A 19 5.63 -4.67 -1.34
N SER A 20 5.61 -5.52 -0.30
CA SER A 20 4.56 -5.51 0.73
C SER A 20 4.55 -4.20 1.52
N CYS A 21 5.72 -3.69 1.93
CA CYS A 21 5.85 -2.39 2.60
C CYS A 21 5.29 -1.25 1.74
N GLY A 22 5.60 -1.23 0.44
CA GLY A 22 5.06 -0.23 -0.49
C GLY A 22 3.54 -0.29 -0.62
N VAL A 23 2.95 -1.49 -0.63
CA VAL A 23 1.48 -1.66 -0.65
C VAL A 23 0.84 -1.14 0.62
N PHE A 24 1.40 -1.44 1.80
CA PHE A 24 0.88 -0.91 3.07
C PHE A 24 0.97 0.61 3.13
N GLN A 25 2.10 1.17 2.74
CA GLN A 25 2.30 2.62 2.68
C GLN A 25 1.27 3.28 1.77
N GLY A 26 1.11 2.80 0.54
CA GLY A 26 0.14 3.31 -0.41
C GLY A 26 -1.30 3.20 0.08
N TYR A 27 -1.64 2.10 0.76
CA TYR A 27 -2.97 1.89 1.32
C TYR A 27 -3.32 2.94 2.39
N TYR A 28 -2.45 3.13 3.39
CA TYR A 28 -2.71 4.11 4.45
C TYR A 28 -2.66 5.55 3.95
N LEU A 29 -1.77 5.85 3.00
CA LEU A 29 -1.70 7.15 2.36
C LEU A 29 -2.98 7.47 1.58
N SER A 30 -3.51 6.51 0.83
CA SER A 30 -4.78 6.64 0.12
C SER A 30 -5.95 6.88 1.08
N GLN A 31 -5.98 6.17 2.22
CA GLN A 31 -7.00 6.40 3.25
C GLN A 31 -6.88 7.77 3.91
N ALA A 32 -5.66 8.22 4.21
CA ALA A 32 -5.42 9.55 4.74
C ALA A 32 -5.93 10.64 3.79
N LYS A 33 -5.63 10.50 2.50
CA LYS A 33 -6.13 11.42 1.46
C LYS A 33 -7.65 11.45 1.37
N ASN A 34 -8.30 10.29 1.49
CA ASN A 34 -9.76 10.22 1.53
C ASN A 34 -10.35 10.91 2.78
N CYS A 35 -9.68 10.80 3.93
CA CYS A 35 -10.08 11.50 5.15
C CYS A 35 -9.90 13.01 5.03
N GLU A 36 -8.83 13.48 4.38
CA GLU A 36 -8.60 14.90 4.07
C GLU A 36 -9.76 15.48 3.24
N VAL A 37 -10.11 14.81 2.14
CA VAL A 37 -11.21 15.22 1.25
C VAL A 37 -12.55 15.28 1.99
N ASN A 38 -12.81 14.33 2.89
CA ASN A 38 -14.03 14.26 3.68
C ASN A 38 -13.99 15.09 4.98
N ARG A 39 -12.97 15.92 5.19
CA ARG A 39 -12.73 16.72 6.40
C ARG A 39 -12.80 15.91 7.71
N ASN A 40 -12.28 14.69 7.69
CA ASN A 40 -12.28 13.83 8.85
C ASN A 40 -10.93 13.94 9.59
N ASN A 41 -10.97 14.16 10.90
CA ASN A 41 -9.78 14.34 11.76
C ASN A 41 -8.84 13.10 11.85
N LYS A 42 -9.14 12.02 11.12
CA LYS A 42 -8.33 10.79 11.08
C LYS A 42 -7.19 10.83 10.06
N GLU A 43 -6.99 11.93 9.36
CA GLU A 43 -5.92 12.10 8.36
C GLU A 43 -4.53 11.91 8.97
N LYS A 44 -4.22 12.68 10.03
CA LYS A 44 -2.90 12.68 10.68
C LYS A 44 -2.46 11.30 11.20
N PRO A 45 -3.29 10.57 11.98
CA PRO A 45 -2.90 9.24 12.45
C PRO A 45 -2.70 8.24 11.30
N LEU A 46 -3.44 8.34 10.20
CA LEU A 46 -3.27 7.46 9.04
C LEU A 46 -1.96 7.76 8.29
N LEU A 47 -1.55 9.03 8.19
CA LEU A 47 -0.25 9.42 7.64
C LEU A 47 0.91 8.85 8.49
N ILE A 48 0.81 8.97 9.81
CA ILE A 48 1.81 8.39 10.72
C ILE A 48 1.87 6.87 10.56
N LEU A 49 0.72 6.22 10.47
CA LEU A 49 0.63 4.76 10.31
C LEU A 49 1.23 4.29 8.98
N SER A 50 1.12 5.09 7.92
CA SER A 50 1.72 4.79 6.61
C SER A 50 3.25 4.71 6.65
N ILE A 51 3.88 5.38 7.60
CA ILE A 51 5.34 5.38 7.79
C ILE A 51 5.76 4.32 8.82
N ILE A 52 5.05 4.25 9.96
CA ILE A 52 5.43 3.39 11.08
C ILE A 52 5.33 1.90 10.72
N ILE A 53 4.26 1.48 10.03
CA ILE A 53 4.04 0.06 9.70
C ILE A 53 5.17 -0.50 8.83
N PRO A 54 5.57 0.13 7.71
CA PRO A 54 6.72 -0.34 6.92
C PRO A 54 8.02 -0.40 7.72
N ILE A 55 8.28 0.58 8.60
CA ILE A 55 9.48 0.60 9.43
C ILE A 55 9.50 -0.61 10.38
N ILE A 56 8.40 -0.88 11.08
CA ILE A 56 8.30 -2.02 12.00
C ILE A 56 8.51 -3.33 11.24
N LEU A 57 7.82 -3.51 10.10
CA LEU A 57 7.94 -4.72 9.29
C LEU A 57 9.39 -4.95 8.83
N HIS A 58 10.06 -3.89 8.40
CA HIS A 58 11.44 -3.96 7.96
C HIS A 58 12.40 -4.27 9.10
N THR A 59 12.22 -3.61 10.25
CA THR A 59 13.05 -3.85 11.45
C THR A 59 12.91 -5.28 11.96
N VAL A 60 11.69 -5.83 11.98
CA VAL A 60 11.46 -7.23 12.38
C VAL A 60 12.14 -8.20 11.42
N TYR A 61 12.02 -7.94 10.11
CA TYR A 61 12.70 -8.74 9.09
C TYR A 61 14.22 -8.71 9.27
N ASP A 62 14.81 -7.52 9.40
CA ASP A 62 16.26 -7.36 9.57
C ASP A 62 16.73 -8.04 10.85
N TYR A 63 16.02 -7.86 11.96
CA TYR A 63 16.34 -8.52 13.22
C TYR A 63 16.38 -10.05 13.07
N VAL A 64 15.36 -10.63 12.45
CA VAL A 64 15.32 -12.08 12.20
C VAL A 64 16.43 -12.48 11.22
N ALA A 65 16.65 -11.73 10.15
CA ALA A 65 17.68 -12.02 9.14
C ALA A 65 19.11 -11.98 9.73
N PHE A 66 19.39 -11.03 10.63
CA PHE A 66 20.69 -10.97 11.32
C PHE A 66 20.84 -12.02 12.41
N SER A 67 19.76 -12.39 13.09
CA SER A 67 19.76 -13.43 14.13
C SER A 67 19.89 -14.84 13.56
N THR A 68 19.66 -15.04 12.27
CA THR A 68 19.56 -16.35 11.64
C THR A 68 20.91 -17.11 11.62
N GLY A 69 22.04 -16.41 11.63
CA GLY A 69 23.34 -17.05 11.56
C GLY A 69 23.41 -18.15 10.48
N ASN A 70 23.77 -19.37 10.87
CA ASN A 70 23.85 -20.53 9.97
C ASN A 70 22.78 -21.61 10.27
N SER A 71 21.70 -21.25 10.96
CA SER A 71 20.65 -22.18 11.39
C SER A 71 19.53 -22.32 10.34
N TRP A 72 19.36 -23.51 9.77
CA TRP A 72 18.29 -23.85 8.84
C TRP A 72 16.89 -23.57 9.40
N PHE A 73 16.71 -23.77 10.69
CA PHE A 73 15.44 -23.53 11.36
C PHE A 73 15.01 -22.04 11.30
N MET A 74 15.98 -21.15 11.49
CA MET A 74 15.72 -19.71 11.39
C MET A 74 15.42 -19.26 9.96
N LEU A 75 16.05 -19.86 8.96
CA LEU A 75 15.74 -19.61 7.55
C LEU A 75 14.31 -20.01 7.20
N LEU A 76 13.82 -21.12 7.75
CA LEU A 76 12.41 -21.52 7.61
C LEU A 76 11.47 -20.52 8.24
N ILE A 77 11.77 -20.03 9.45
CA ILE A 77 10.95 -19.00 10.14
C ILE A 77 10.90 -17.72 9.30
N LEU A 78 12.04 -17.27 8.78
CA LEU A 78 12.12 -16.10 7.92
C LEU A 78 11.27 -16.26 6.65
N GLY A 79 11.36 -17.41 5.99
CA GLY A 79 10.57 -17.73 4.80
C GLY A 79 9.06 -17.72 5.08
N LEU A 80 8.63 -18.34 6.18
CA LEU A 80 7.23 -18.35 6.61
C LEU A 80 6.71 -16.95 6.95
N LEU A 81 7.54 -16.13 7.61
CA LEU A 81 7.19 -14.73 7.94
C LEU A 81 6.96 -13.91 6.67
N VAL A 82 7.90 -13.96 5.73
CA VAL A 82 7.79 -13.23 4.45
C VAL A 82 6.57 -13.72 3.64
N LEU A 83 6.35 -15.03 3.59
CA LEU A 83 5.20 -15.63 2.92
C LEU A 83 3.88 -15.18 3.57
N GLY A 84 3.81 -15.16 4.89
CA GLY A 84 2.65 -14.69 5.65
C GLY A 84 2.31 -13.22 5.35
N ILE A 85 3.33 -12.34 5.38
CA ILE A 85 3.18 -10.92 5.03
C ILE A 85 2.69 -10.78 3.58
N TYR A 86 3.27 -11.54 2.66
CA TYR A 86 2.90 -11.50 1.25
C TYR A 86 1.45 -11.92 1.01
N ILE A 87 1.01 -13.05 1.59
CA ILE A 87 -0.38 -13.52 1.50
C ILE A 87 -1.35 -12.50 2.09
N PHE A 88 -1.01 -11.92 3.25
CA PHE A 88 -1.83 -10.89 3.89
C PHE A 88 -1.95 -9.64 3.00
N THR A 89 -0.85 -9.23 2.38
CA THR A 89 -0.80 -8.11 1.42
C THR A 89 -1.70 -8.36 0.22
N LEU A 90 -1.61 -9.54 -0.40
CA LEU A 90 -2.46 -9.91 -1.54
C LEU A 90 -3.95 -9.91 -1.17
N LYS A 91 -4.32 -10.42 0.02
CA LYS A 91 -5.70 -10.38 0.51
C LYS A 91 -6.20 -8.94 0.66
N ASN A 92 -5.36 -8.05 1.21
CA ASN A 92 -5.70 -6.63 1.36
C ASN A 92 -5.87 -5.93 0.01
N ILE A 93 -4.98 -6.16 -0.95
CA ILE A 93 -5.10 -5.64 -2.33
C ILE A 93 -6.43 -6.08 -2.93
N LYS A 94 -6.75 -7.38 -2.86
CA LYS A 94 -7.98 -7.94 -3.42
C LYS A 94 -9.25 -7.37 -2.76
N ARG A 95 -9.22 -7.16 -1.44
CA ARG A 95 -10.31 -6.52 -0.69
C ARG A 95 -10.50 -5.06 -1.10
N ASN A 96 -9.41 -4.31 -1.21
CA ASN A 96 -9.44 -2.89 -1.57
C ASN A 96 -9.78 -2.66 -3.04
N SER A 97 -9.33 -3.54 -3.95
CA SER A 97 -9.71 -3.48 -5.36
C SER A 97 -11.23 -3.64 -5.56
N LYS A 98 -11.89 -4.47 -4.74
CA LYS A 98 -13.36 -4.55 -4.74
C LYS A 98 -14.04 -3.26 -4.25
N HIS A 99 -13.42 -2.56 -3.32
CA HIS A 99 -13.92 -1.28 -2.80
C HIS A 99 -13.68 -0.14 -3.78
N ASN A 100 -12.54 -0.13 -4.48
CA ASN A 100 -12.19 0.89 -5.49
C ASN A 100 -13.08 0.86 -6.74
N LYS A 101 -13.73 -0.26 -7.06
CA LYS A 101 -14.74 -0.28 -8.12
C LYS A 101 -15.95 0.62 -7.84
N LYS A 102 -16.15 1.02 -6.58
CA LYS A 102 -17.18 2.01 -6.19
C LYS A 102 -16.67 3.45 -6.24
N PHE A 103 -15.37 3.68 -6.24
CA PHE A 103 -14.77 4.96 -6.59
C PHE A 103 -14.70 5.09 -8.12
N LYS A 104 -15.84 5.23 -8.75
CA LYS A 104 -15.92 5.85 -10.06
C LYS A 104 -15.32 7.24 -9.87
N PHE A 105 -14.14 7.47 -10.47
CA PHE A 105 -13.51 8.79 -10.50
C PHE A 105 -14.58 9.77 -10.97
N ARG A 106 -15.10 10.58 -10.06
CA ARG A 106 -16.08 11.63 -10.33
C ARG A 106 -15.41 12.91 -10.85
N ASN A 107 -14.15 12.83 -11.25
CA ASN A 107 -13.49 13.88 -11.99
C ASN A 107 -13.89 13.74 -13.46
N ARG A 108 -15.17 14.01 -13.73
CA ARG A 108 -15.61 14.24 -15.09
C ARG A 108 -15.26 15.68 -15.43
N PHE A 109 -14.57 15.85 -16.52
CA PHE A 109 -14.46 17.15 -17.15
C PHE A 109 -15.73 17.38 -17.94
N CYS A 110 -16.28 18.58 -17.85
CA CYS A 110 -17.45 18.96 -18.63
C CYS A 110 -17.09 18.89 -20.12
N PRO A 111 -17.81 18.11 -20.96
CA PRO A 111 -17.52 17.98 -22.38
C PRO A 111 -17.72 19.31 -23.14
N ASN A 112 -18.48 20.23 -22.59
CA ASN A 112 -18.76 21.51 -23.22
C ASN A 112 -17.73 22.60 -22.90
N CYS A 113 -17.27 22.71 -21.65
CA CYS A 113 -16.34 23.78 -21.24
C CYS A 113 -14.99 23.29 -20.69
N GLY A 114 -14.78 21.99 -20.56
CA GLY A 114 -13.53 21.40 -20.02
C GLY A 114 -13.30 21.59 -18.52
N SER A 115 -14.23 22.24 -17.79
CA SER A 115 -14.08 22.46 -16.36
C SER A 115 -14.31 21.20 -15.55
N PRO A 116 -13.58 20.97 -14.42
CA PRO A 116 -13.80 19.80 -13.57
C PRO A 116 -15.18 19.87 -12.91
N VAL A 117 -15.96 18.79 -13.04
CA VAL A 117 -17.34 18.71 -12.54
C VAL A 117 -17.50 17.55 -11.58
N ASN A 118 -17.95 17.85 -10.35
CA ASN A 118 -18.22 16.85 -9.31
C ASN A 118 -19.71 16.47 -9.19
N SER A 119 -20.56 17.04 -10.03
CA SER A 119 -22.00 16.82 -10.05
C SER A 119 -22.49 16.49 -11.44
N ASP A 120 -23.71 16.00 -11.56
CA ASP A 120 -24.34 15.70 -12.85
C ASP A 120 -24.68 17.00 -13.64
N TYR A 121 -24.42 18.16 -13.04
CA TYR A 121 -24.64 19.47 -13.61
C TYR A 121 -23.35 20.30 -13.54
N CYS A 122 -22.93 20.92 -14.64
CA CYS A 122 -21.75 21.79 -14.68
C CYS A 122 -22.10 23.19 -14.12
N PRO A 123 -21.49 23.63 -13.00
CA PRO A 123 -21.76 24.94 -12.42
C PRO A 123 -21.23 26.09 -13.27
N TYR A 124 -20.36 25.85 -14.23
CA TYR A 124 -19.71 26.87 -15.04
C TYR A 124 -20.46 27.18 -16.34
N CYS A 125 -21.03 26.18 -17.01
CA CYS A 125 -21.68 26.36 -18.32
C CYS A 125 -23.12 25.85 -18.37
N GLY A 126 -23.64 25.27 -17.30
CA GLY A 126 -24.99 24.74 -17.25
C GLY A 126 -25.21 23.40 -17.94
N TYR A 127 -24.14 22.75 -18.47
CA TYR A 127 -24.29 21.48 -19.18
C TYR A 127 -24.68 20.36 -18.20
N GLN A 128 -25.66 19.55 -18.57
CA GLN A 128 -26.13 18.40 -17.79
C GLN A 128 -25.43 17.14 -18.34
N ASN A 129 -24.64 16.48 -17.48
CA ASN A 129 -23.97 15.21 -17.81
C ASN A 129 -24.94 14.06 -17.53
N GLU A 130 -25.43 13.41 -18.56
CA GLU A 130 -26.17 12.15 -18.49
C GLU A 130 -25.29 10.95 -18.12
#